data_3a8c4dae5e177b016f3ceff22a6b135b
#
_entry.id   3a8c4dae5e177b016f3ceff22a6b135b
#
_cell.length_a   1.000
_cell.length_b   1.000
_cell.length_c   1.000
_cell.angle_alpha   90.00
_cell.angle_beta   90.00
_cell.angle_gamma   90.00
#
_symmetry.space_group_name_H-M   'P 1'
#
loop_
_entity.id
_entity.type
_entity.pdbx_description
1 polymer ?
#
loop_
_entity_poly.entity_id
_entity_poly.type
_entity_poly.pdbx_seq_one_letter_code
_entity_poly.pdbx_strand_id
1 'polypeptide(L)'
;FLFWSITHLTRKLVCSDYDQMTTAKLITIEGSGLVGALVYTFSDTFWFSAVEGEVYAYSSLFTALVFWLILKWEEHADEPHSDRWLVLIAYLTGLSIGVHLLNLLCLPAIVLIWYYKKNPNANLKGSLWALVASFILVAAVLYGIVPGIVKVGGWFELFFVNTLGLPFNTGLIFYIFLSLIHISEPTR
;
A
#
# COMPACT_ATOMS: atom_id res chain seq x y z
N PHE A 1 -6.61 -12.27 3.34
CA PHE A 1 -6.56 -11.24 2.31
C PHE A 1 -6.27 -11.83 0.94
N LEU A 2 -5.23 -12.67 0.78
CA LEU A 2 -4.88 -13.29 -0.51
C LEU A 2 -6.05 -14.08 -1.12
N PHE A 3 -6.72 -14.89 -0.34
CA PHE A 3 -7.95 -15.60 -0.76
C PHE A 3 -8.98 -14.63 -1.36
N TRP A 4 -9.32 -13.58 -0.65
CA TRP A 4 -10.28 -12.57 -1.11
C TRP A 4 -9.84 -11.81 -2.36
N SER A 5 -8.54 -11.53 -2.47
CA SER A 5 -7.99 -10.89 -3.67
C SER A 5 -8.10 -11.79 -4.90
N ILE A 6 -7.78 -13.09 -4.75
CA ILE A 6 -7.86 -14.05 -5.84
C ILE A 6 -9.32 -14.28 -6.25
N THR A 7 -10.24 -14.49 -5.30
CA THR A 7 -11.67 -14.67 -5.60
C THR A 7 -12.25 -13.44 -6.29
N HIS A 8 -11.88 -12.22 -5.85
CA HIS A 8 -12.32 -10.98 -6.50
C HIS A 8 -11.86 -10.91 -7.96
N LEU A 9 -10.58 -11.16 -8.23
CA LEU A 9 -10.02 -11.13 -9.59
C LEU A 9 -10.61 -12.25 -10.47
N THR A 10 -10.71 -13.45 -9.93
CA THR A 10 -11.31 -14.59 -10.67
C THR A 10 -12.78 -14.32 -11.00
N ARG A 11 -13.54 -13.73 -10.08
CA ARG A 11 -14.92 -13.33 -10.34
C ARG A 11 -15.01 -12.37 -11.54
N LYS A 12 -14.16 -11.36 -11.61
CA LYS A 12 -14.14 -10.42 -12.73
C LYS A 12 -13.82 -11.07 -14.07
N LEU A 13 -12.99 -12.11 -14.07
CA LEU A 13 -12.62 -12.84 -15.29
C LEU A 13 -13.70 -13.82 -15.74
N VAL A 14 -14.36 -14.51 -14.80
CA VAL A 14 -15.29 -15.60 -15.09
C VAL A 14 -16.74 -15.15 -15.15
N CYS A 15 -17.11 -14.11 -14.40
CA CYS A 15 -18.48 -13.65 -14.26
C CYS A 15 -18.53 -12.14 -14.01
N SER A 16 -18.72 -11.36 -15.06
CA SER A 16 -18.86 -9.90 -14.96
C SER A 16 -20.21 -9.48 -14.37
N ASP A 17 -21.24 -10.31 -14.47
CA ASP A 17 -22.59 -10.01 -14.03
C ASP A 17 -23.08 -11.05 -13.02
N TYR A 18 -23.58 -10.61 -11.87
CA TYR A 18 -24.07 -11.50 -10.80
C TYR A 18 -25.25 -12.36 -11.22
N ASP A 19 -26.10 -11.88 -12.12
CA ASP A 19 -27.27 -12.64 -12.62
C ASP A 19 -26.86 -13.87 -13.43
N GLN A 20 -25.62 -13.97 -13.89
CA GLN A 20 -25.07 -15.10 -14.63
C GLN A 20 -24.28 -16.08 -13.75
N MET A 21 -24.39 -15.96 -12.43
CA MET A 21 -23.66 -16.83 -11.50
C MET A 21 -24.23 -18.24 -11.52
N THR A 22 -23.43 -19.20 -11.97
CA THR A 22 -23.78 -20.65 -11.91
C THR A 22 -22.95 -21.32 -10.81
N THR A 23 -23.43 -22.50 -10.35
CA THR A 23 -22.70 -23.31 -9.35
C THR A 23 -21.27 -23.62 -9.83
N ALA A 24 -21.08 -23.93 -11.12
CA ALA A 24 -19.76 -24.18 -11.66
C ALA A 24 -18.84 -22.95 -11.59
N LYS A 25 -19.34 -21.77 -11.94
CA LYS A 25 -18.60 -20.51 -11.81
C LYS A 25 -18.25 -20.20 -10.35
N LEU A 26 -19.19 -20.41 -9.43
CA LEU A 26 -18.96 -20.21 -8.00
C LEU A 26 -17.84 -21.13 -7.50
N ILE A 27 -17.89 -22.43 -7.83
CA ILE A 27 -16.84 -23.38 -7.46
C ILE A 27 -15.49 -22.98 -8.06
N THR A 28 -15.46 -22.48 -9.29
CA THR A 28 -14.23 -21.98 -9.92
C THR A 28 -13.65 -20.77 -9.16
N ILE A 29 -14.50 -19.82 -8.77
CA ILE A 29 -14.08 -18.62 -8.06
C ILE A 29 -13.53 -18.96 -6.66
N GLU A 30 -14.33 -19.66 -5.87
CA GLU A 30 -13.95 -20.03 -4.50
C GLU A 30 -12.79 -21.03 -4.48
N GLY A 31 -12.82 -22.01 -5.39
CA GLY A 31 -11.75 -23.00 -5.52
C GLY A 31 -10.41 -22.39 -5.91
N SER A 32 -10.38 -21.42 -6.83
CA SER A 32 -9.15 -20.72 -7.20
C SER A 32 -8.57 -19.91 -6.03
N GLY A 33 -9.44 -19.23 -5.27
CA GLY A 33 -9.04 -18.51 -4.06
C GLY A 33 -8.44 -19.43 -3.00
N LEU A 34 -9.12 -20.55 -2.74
CA LEU A 34 -8.68 -21.54 -1.77
C LEU A 34 -7.33 -22.17 -2.16
N VAL A 35 -7.22 -22.66 -3.40
CA VAL A 35 -5.99 -23.28 -3.89
C VAL A 35 -4.84 -22.28 -3.88
N GLY A 36 -5.03 -21.07 -4.43
CA GLY A 36 -3.97 -20.06 -4.47
C GLY A 36 -3.50 -19.61 -3.08
N ALA A 37 -4.42 -19.40 -2.14
CA ALA A 37 -4.09 -19.05 -0.78
C ALA A 37 -3.35 -20.17 -0.03
N LEU A 38 -3.78 -21.43 -0.19
CA LEU A 38 -3.14 -22.58 0.44
C LEU A 38 -1.75 -22.86 -0.15
N VAL A 39 -1.59 -22.80 -1.46
CA VAL A 39 -0.28 -22.96 -2.12
C VAL A 39 0.71 -21.93 -1.61
N TYR A 40 0.29 -20.67 -1.49
CA TYR A 40 1.15 -19.62 -0.93
C TYR A 40 1.48 -19.90 0.54
N THR A 41 0.49 -20.21 1.36
CA THR A 41 0.67 -20.43 2.81
C THR A 41 1.60 -21.59 3.11
N PHE A 42 1.52 -22.67 2.32
CA PHE A 42 2.34 -23.88 2.51
C PHE A 42 3.56 -23.92 1.60
N SER A 43 3.91 -22.84 0.89
CA SER A 43 5.16 -22.75 0.17
C SER A 43 6.35 -22.70 1.14
N ASP A 44 7.44 -23.37 0.82
CA ASP A 44 8.64 -23.40 1.64
C ASP A 44 9.16 -21.97 1.92
N THR A 45 9.20 -21.13 0.91
CA THR A 45 9.68 -19.74 1.03
C THR A 45 8.87 -18.92 2.03
N PHE A 46 7.53 -19.02 1.96
CA PHE A 46 6.68 -18.28 2.92
C PHE A 46 6.79 -18.88 4.32
N TRP A 47 6.81 -20.20 4.42
CA TRP A 47 6.92 -20.90 5.70
C TRP A 47 8.21 -20.54 6.43
N PHE A 48 9.36 -20.59 5.72
CA PHE A 48 10.64 -20.13 6.28
C PHE A 48 10.58 -18.69 6.75
N SER A 49 10.10 -17.78 5.91
CA SER A 49 9.95 -16.35 6.28
C SER A 49 9.04 -16.13 7.49
N ALA A 50 8.05 -17.01 7.70
CA ALA A 50 7.12 -16.91 8.82
C ALA A 50 7.71 -17.40 10.15
N VAL A 51 8.59 -18.43 10.12
CA VAL A 51 9.15 -19.06 11.33
C VAL A 51 10.50 -18.48 11.75
N GLU A 52 11.24 -17.84 10.85
CA GLU A 52 12.54 -17.24 11.14
C GLU A 52 12.48 -15.99 12.04
N GLY A 53 11.26 -15.47 12.33
CA GLY A 53 11.09 -14.28 13.14
C GLY A 53 11.53 -12.98 12.44
N GLU A 54 11.69 -13.03 11.15
CA GLU A 54 12.07 -11.89 10.31
C GLU A 54 10.87 -11.04 9.89
N VAL A 55 11.14 -9.83 9.43
CA VAL A 55 10.11 -8.84 9.03
C VAL A 55 9.34 -9.21 7.76
N TYR A 56 9.78 -10.21 6.99
CA TYR A 56 9.23 -10.53 5.67
C TYR A 56 7.80 -11.04 5.71
N ALA A 57 7.46 -11.91 6.67
CA ALA A 57 6.08 -12.40 6.82
C ALA A 57 5.12 -11.26 7.16
N TYR A 58 5.55 -10.36 8.04
CA TYR A 58 4.75 -9.19 8.43
C TYR A 58 4.64 -8.18 7.27
N SER A 59 5.71 -7.96 6.52
CA SER A 59 5.66 -7.16 5.28
C SER A 59 4.71 -7.76 4.24
N SER A 60 4.70 -9.09 4.08
CA SER A 60 3.77 -9.79 3.19
C SER A 60 2.31 -9.60 3.60
N LEU A 61 2.03 -9.54 4.90
CA LEU A 61 0.69 -9.21 5.41
C LEU A 61 0.25 -7.81 4.96
N PHE A 62 1.11 -6.79 5.12
CA PHE A 62 0.81 -5.43 4.66
C PHE A 62 0.57 -5.39 3.15
N THR A 63 1.42 -6.07 2.38
CA THR A 63 1.28 -6.19 0.93
C THR A 63 -0.08 -6.77 0.53
N ALA A 64 -0.48 -7.89 1.14
CA ALA A 64 -1.76 -8.55 0.86
C ALA A 64 -2.95 -7.68 1.32
N LEU A 65 -2.84 -7.00 2.45
CA LEU A 65 -3.87 -6.11 2.98
C LEU A 65 -4.06 -4.89 2.07
N VAL A 66 -3.00 -4.20 1.72
CA VAL A 66 -3.04 -3.00 0.88
C VAL A 66 -3.56 -3.33 -0.51
N PHE A 67 -3.14 -4.46 -1.09
CA PHE A 67 -3.65 -4.92 -2.38
C PHE A 67 -5.13 -5.30 -2.31
N TRP A 68 -5.59 -5.95 -1.26
CA TRP A 68 -7.01 -6.22 -1.05
C TRP A 68 -7.83 -4.93 -0.89
N LEU A 69 -7.32 -3.94 -0.16
CA LEU A 69 -7.99 -2.66 0.03
C LEU A 69 -8.18 -1.87 -1.26
N ILE A 70 -7.19 -1.89 -2.19
CA ILE A 70 -7.37 -1.21 -3.47
C ILE A 70 -8.43 -1.89 -4.35
N LEU A 71 -8.56 -3.21 -4.28
CA LEU A 71 -9.65 -3.93 -4.94
C LEU A 71 -11.01 -3.57 -4.31
N LYS A 72 -11.07 -3.42 -2.99
CA LYS A 72 -12.27 -2.93 -2.29
C LYS A 72 -12.61 -1.49 -2.67
N TRP A 73 -11.64 -0.61 -2.73
CA TRP A 73 -11.86 0.75 -3.23
C TRP A 73 -12.41 0.74 -4.65
N GLU A 74 -11.90 -0.10 -5.53
CA GLU A 74 -12.36 -0.19 -6.91
C GLU A 74 -13.85 -0.55 -7.02
N GLU A 75 -14.36 -1.43 -6.13
CA GLU A 75 -15.78 -1.78 -6.05
C GLU A 75 -16.65 -0.57 -5.62
N HIS A 76 -16.15 0.26 -4.71
CA HIS A 76 -16.88 1.37 -4.09
C HIS A 76 -16.45 2.75 -4.59
N ALA A 77 -15.63 2.81 -5.66
CA ALA A 77 -15.00 4.06 -6.11
C ALA A 77 -15.99 5.13 -6.59
N ASP A 78 -17.20 4.74 -6.94
CA ASP A 78 -18.27 5.63 -7.40
C ASP A 78 -19.20 6.08 -6.25
N GLU A 79 -18.98 5.59 -5.03
CA GLU A 79 -19.74 5.97 -3.84
C GLU A 79 -19.21 7.27 -3.22
N PRO A 80 -20.11 8.03 -2.52
CA PRO A 80 -19.68 9.20 -1.75
C PRO A 80 -18.61 8.84 -0.71
N HIS A 81 -17.57 9.65 -0.61
CA HIS A 81 -16.45 9.46 0.33
C HIS A 81 -15.58 8.20 0.09
N SER A 82 -15.57 7.65 -1.11
CA SER A 82 -14.70 6.52 -1.48
C SER A 82 -13.21 6.82 -1.28
N ASP A 83 -12.80 8.08 -1.34
CA ASP A 83 -11.40 8.53 -1.15
C ASP A 83 -10.82 8.16 0.22
N ARG A 84 -11.67 7.91 1.24
CA ARG A 84 -11.22 7.42 2.56
C ARG A 84 -10.47 6.08 2.48
N TRP A 85 -10.79 5.23 1.49
CA TRP A 85 -10.07 4.00 1.24
C TRP A 85 -8.64 4.26 0.76
N LEU A 86 -8.44 5.27 -0.11
CA LEU A 86 -7.12 5.66 -0.59
C LEU A 86 -6.26 6.25 0.54
N VAL A 87 -6.88 7.04 1.43
CA VAL A 87 -6.21 7.55 2.64
C VAL A 87 -5.78 6.39 3.56
N LEU A 88 -6.65 5.40 3.77
CA LEU A 88 -6.30 4.21 4.55
C LEU A 88 -5.16 3.41 3.91
N ILE A 89 -5.17 3.24 2.58
CA ILE A 89 -4.10 2.58 1.83
C ILE A 89 -2.78 3.33 2.01
N ALA A 90 -2.79 4.66 1.86
CA ALA A 90 -1.61 5.50 2.05
C ALA A 90 -1.07 5.40 3.50
N TYR A 91 -1.95 5.42 4.49
CA TYR A 91 -1.59 5.27 5.90
C TYR A 91 -0.95 3.90 6.18
N LEU A 92 -1.56 2.81 5.73
CA LEU A 92 -1.01 1.46 5.91
C LEU A 92 0.29 1.25 5.15
N THR A 93 0.42 1.83 3.95
CA THR A 93 1.68 1.82 3.20
C THR A 93 2.76 2.58 3.97
N GLY A 94 2.44 3.73 4.55
CA GLY A 94 3.36 4.48 5.43
C GLY A 94 3.79 3.68 6.66
N LEU A 95 2.86 3.02 7.34
CA LEU A 95 3.19 2.13 8.48
C LEU A 95 4.10 0.98 8.06
N SER A 96 3.86 0.40 6.89
CA SER A 96 4.64 -0.73 6.39
C SER A 96 6.10 -0.37 6.07
N ILE A 97 6.39 0.90 5.75
CA ILE A 97 7.76 1.40 5.56
C ILE A 97 8.59 1.22 6.84
N GLY A 98 7.97 1.38 8.02
CA GLY A 98 8.63 1.13 9.31
C GLY A 98 8.94 -0.34 9.57
N VAL A 99 8.29 -1.26 8.85
CA VAL A 99 8.55 -2.71 8.91
C VAL A 99 9.56 -3.10 7.84
N HIS A 100 9.23 -2.86 6.58
CA HIS A 100 10.08 -3.18 5.44
C HIS A 100 9.63 -2.43 4.18
N LEU A 101 10.57 -1.96 3.38
CA LEU A 101 10.31 -1.20 2.15
C LEU A 101 9.67 -2.01 1.02
N LEU A 102 9.61 -3.34 1.15
CA LEU A 102 9.10 -4.24 0.11
C LEU A 102 7.66 -3.92 -0.30
N ASN A 103 6.83 -3.46 0.65
CA ASN A 103 5.44 -3.10 0.36
C ASN A 103 5.29 -1.96 -0.66
N LEU A 104 6.30 -1.11 -0.84
CA LEU A 104 6.29 -0.06 -1.87
C LEU A 104 6.19 -0.63 -3.29
N LEU A 105 6.55 -1.89 -3.50
CA LEU A 105 6.36 -2.58 -4.79
C LEU A 105 4.88 -2.79 -5.16
N CYS A 106 3.94 -2.62 -4.22
CA CYS A 106 2.51 -2.60 -4.51
C CYS A 106 2.05 -1.31 -5.19
N LEU A 107 2.78 -0.19 -5.05
CA LEU A 107 2.37 1.10 -5.60
C LEU A 107 2.08 1.07 -7.10
N PRO A 108 2.88 0.43 -7.96
CA PRO A 108 2.55 0.30 -9.38
C PRO A 108 1.20 -0.36 -9.64
N ALA A 109 0.88 -1.42 -8.92
CA ALA A 109 -0.41 -2.11 -9.05
C ALA A 109 -1.57 -1.21 -8.58
N ILE A 110 -1.40 -0.51 -7.44
CA ILE A 110 -2.39 0.43 -6.90
C ILE A 110 -2.67 1.55 -7.90
N VAL A 111 -1.63 2.17 -8.45
CA VAL A 111 -1.75 3.27 -9.43
C VAL A 111 -2.44 2.79 -10.71
N LEU A 112 -2.12 1.59 -11.20
CA LEU A 112 -2.77 1.04 -12.39
C LEU A 112 -4.26 0.74 -12.14
N ILE A 113 -4.63 0.14 -11.01
CA ILE A 113 -6.03 -0.12 -10.66
C ILE A 113 -6.79 1.20 -10.57
N TRP A 114 -6.22 2.22 -9.90
CA TRP A 114 -6.80 3.56 -9.84
C TRP A 114 -6.94 4.19 -11.23
N TYR A 115 -5.91 4.10 -12.06
CA TYR A 115 -5.93 4.65 -13.42
C TYR A 115 -7.01 4.03 -14.29
N TYR A 116 -7.14 2.69 -14.31
CA TYR A 116 -8.16 2.00 -15.10
C TYR A 116 -9.57 2.28 -14.59
N LYS A 117 -9.75 2.37 -13.28
CA LYS A 117 -11.08 2.72 -12.71
C LYS A 117 -11.51 4.12 -13.09
N LYS A 118 -10.60 5.10 -13.10
CA LYS A 118 -10.92 6.50 -13.45
C LYS A 118 -10.96 6.77 -14.95
N ASN A 119 -10.41 5.88 -15.78
CA ASN A 119 -10.33 6.05 -17.24
C ASN A 119 -10.88 4.82 -17.96
N PRO A 120 -12.22 4.72 -18.16
CA PRO A 120 -12.82 3.58 -18.86
C PRO A 120 -12.31 3.36 -20.28
N ASN A 121 -11.87 4.42 -20.95
CA ASN A 121 -11.29 4.38 -22.29
C ASN A 121 -9.75 4.37 -22.29
N ALA A 122 -9.15 3.76 -21.26
CA ALA A 122 -7.71 3.66 -21.15
C ALA A 122 -7.09 2.97 -22.37
N ASN A 123 -5.98 3.52 -22.85
CA ASN A 123 -5.21 2.97 -23.96
C ASN A 123 -3.81 2.55 -23.47
N LEU A 124 -3.11 1.77 -24.29
CA LEU A 124 -1.78 1.27 -23.96
C LEU A 124 -0.80 2.40 -23.60
N LYS A 125 -0.87 3.52 -24.33
CA LYS A 125 0.01 4.67 -24.10
C LYS A 125 -0.23 5.32 -22.73
N GLY A 126 -1.49 5.49 -22.33
CA GLY A 126 -1.86 6.00 -21.01
C GLY A 126 -1.48 5.03 -19.88
N SER A 127 -1.64 3.73 -20.11
CA SER A 127 -1.22 2.69 -19.14
C SER A 127 0.30 2.70 -18.91
N LEU A 128 1.09 2.88 -19.97
CA LEU A 128 2.55 3.02 -19.84
C LEU A 128 2.93 4.29 -19.07
N TRP A 129 2.26 5.41 -19.31
CA TRP A 129 2.49 6.63 -18.55
C TRP A 129 2.10 6.48 -17.07
N ALA A 130 0.99 5.83 -16.79
CA ALA A 130 0.58 5.53 -15.41
C ALA A 130 1.62 4.64 -14.70
N LEU A 131 2.15 3.65 -15.41
CA LEU A 131 3.21 2.78 -14.89
C LEU A 131 4.51 3.57 -14.62
N VAL A 132 4.95 4.41 -15.55
CA VAL A 132 6.14 5.28 -15.36
C VAL A 132 5.93 6.22 -14.17
N ALA A 133 4.76 6.86 -14.09
CA ALA A 133 4.41 7.72 -12.95
C ALA A 133 4.46 6.97 -11.61
N SER A 134 4.02 5.71 -11.58
CA SER A 134 4.09 4.89 -10.37
C SER A 134 5.53 4.58 -9.94
N PHE A 135 6.43 4.31 -10.87
CA PHE A 135 7.85 4.12 -10.54
C PHE A 135 8.52 5.42 -10.07
N ILE A 136 8.14 6.56 -10.66
CA ILE A 136 8.59 7.88 -10.19
C ILE A 136 8.10 8.11 -8.75
N LEU A 137 6.85 7.75 -8.44
CA LEU A 137 6.30 7.84 -7.09
C LEU A 137 7.08 6.95 -6.11
N VAL A 138 7.37 5.71 -6.47
CA VAL A 138 8.21 4.80 -5.65
C VAL A 138 9.58 5.42 -5.40
N ALA A 139 10.23 5.93 -6.44
CA ALA A 139 11.54 6.58 -6.33
C ALA A 139 11.48 7.84 -5.44
N ALA A 140 10.44 8.66 -5.58
CA ALA A 140 10.23 9.85 -4.74
C ALA A 140 10.07 9.48 -3.26
N VAL A 141 9.35 8.41 -2.95
CA VAL A 141 9.22 7.92 -1.57
C VAL A 141 10.56 7.41 -1.05
N LEU A 142 11.24 6.52 -1.80
CA LEU A 142 12.48 5.87 -1.37
C LEU A 142 13.66 6.83 -1.24
N TYR A 143 13.83 7.74 -2.19
CA TYR A 143 15.00 8.62 -2.26
C TYR A 143 14.71 10.05 -1.78
N GLY A 144 13.45 10.46 -1.75
CA GLY A 144 13.01 11.78 -1.31
C GLY A 144 12.44 11.77 0.10
N ILE A 145 11.27 11.16 0.28
CA ILE A 145 10.49 11.28 1.53
C ILE A 145 11.18 10.56 2.69
N VAL A 146 11.52 9.28 2.54
CA VAL A 146 12.10 8.49 3.64
C VAL A 146 13.41 9.09 4.15
N PRO A 147 14.45 9.32 3.30
CA PRO A 147 15.68 9.95 3.77
C PRO A 147 15.50 11.43 4.09
N GLY A 148 14.54 12.12 3.45
CA GLY A 148 14.25 13.53 3.71
C GLY A 148 13.78 13.79 5.13
N ILE A 149 12.85 12.98 5.63
CA ILE A 149 12.34 13.07 7.01
C ILE A 149 13.49 12.96 8.01
N VAL A 150 14.38 11.99 7.82
CA VAL A 150 15.53 11.76 8.70
C VAL A 150 16.53 12.94 8.63
N LYS A 151 16.82 13.44 7.42
CA LYS A 151 17.73 14.60 7.24
C LYS A 151 17.20 15.86 7.89
N VAL A 152 15.93 16.15 7.72
CA VAL A 152 15.29 17.32 8.32
C VAL A 152 15.34 17.22 9.85
N GLY A 153 15.02 16.06 10.43
CA GLY A 153 15.19 15.82 11.87
C GLY A 153 16.63 16.05 12.34
N GLY A 154 17.61 15.58 11.57
CA GLY A 154 19.04 15.83 11.86
C GLY A 154 19.42 17.31 11.78
N TRP A 155 18.87 18.09 10.85
CA TRP A 155 19.10 19.54 10.79
C TRP A 155 18.53 20.27 12.01
N PHE A 156 17.33 19.90 12.46
CA PHE A 156 16.77 20.41 13.70
C PHE A 156 17.67 20.12 14.90
N GLU A 157 18.15 18.89 15.01
CA GLU A 157 19.04 18.49 16.09
C GLU A 157 20.35 19.30 16.07
N LEU A 158 21.01 19.41 14.93
CA LEU A 158 22.24 20.19 14.79
C LEU A 158 22.03 21.67 15.12
N PHE A 159 20.93 22.26 14.71
CA PHE A 159 20.60 23.65 15.02
C PHE A 159 20.41 23.84 16.53
N PHE A 160 19.64 22.98 17.19
CA PHE A 160 19.35 23.11 18.62
C PHE A 160 20.59 22.87 19.48
N VAL A 161 21.41 21.88 19.13
CA VAL A 161 22.63 21.57 19.92
C VAL A 161 23.76 22.54 19.62
N ASN A 162 24.07 22.80 18.34
CA ASN A 162 25.27 23.57 17.98
C ASN A 162 25.05 25.09 18.02
N THR A 163 23.83 25.58 17.74
CA THR A 163 23.55 27.01 17.68
C THR A 163 22.92 27.51 18.98
N LEU A 164 22.00 26.75 19.57
CA LEU A 164 21.31 27.15 20.80
C LEU A 164 21.98 26.61 22.06
N GLY A 165 22.95 25.70 21.96
CA GLY A 165 23.65 25.08 23.09
C GLY A 165 22.78 24.20 23.96
N LEU A 166 21.68 23.66 23.42
CA LEU A 166 20.74 22.82 24.16
C LEU A 166 21.23 21.36 24.23
N PRO A 167 20.73 20.56 25.19
CA PRO A 167 21.08 19.15 25.31
C PRO A 167 20.72 18.33 24.06
N PHE A 168 21.44 17.23 23.84
CA PHE A 168 21.14 16.27 22.79
C PHE A 168 19.68 15.79 22.82
N ASN A 169 19.13 15.52 21.66
CA ASN A 169 17.73 15.10 21.39
C ASN A 169 16.67 16.20 21.55
N THR A 170 17.00 17.42 21.95
CA THR A 170 16.02 18.53 22.06
C THR A 170 15.47 18.94 20.69
N GLY A 171 16.31 19.02 19.66
CA GLY A 171 15.91 19.33 18.29
C GLY A 171 15.03 18.24 17.69
N LEU A 172 15.36 16.98 17.93
CA LEU A 172 14.58 15.84 17.46
C LEU A 172 13.17 15.80 18.11
N ILE A 173 13.10 16.02 19.42
CA ILE A 173 11.83 16.11 20.16
C ILE A 173 10.97 17.24 19.59
N PHE A 174 11.54 18.42 19.39
CA PHE A 174 10.83 19.56 18.80
C PHE A 174 10.32 19.24 17.40
N TYR A 175 11.15 18.61 16.56
CA TYR A 175 10.76 18.19 15.20
C TYR A 175 9.58 17.20 15.21
N ILE A 176 9.59 16.23 16.13
CA ILE A 176 8.49 15.27 16.29
C ILE A 176 7.20 16.01 16.69
N PHE A 177 7.25 16.91 17.67
CA PHE A 177 6.09 17.70 18.07
C PHE A 177 5.56 18.57 16.93
N LEU A 178 6.43 19.24 16.18
CA LEU A 178 6.04 20.05 15.03
C LEU A 178 5.34 19.19 13.95
N SER A 179 5.88 18.00 13.68
CA SER A 179 5.30 17.05 12.74
C SER A 179 3.92 16.56 13.19
N LEU A 180 3.75 16.26 14.48
CA LEU A 180 2.48 15.83 15.05
C LEU A 180 1.43 16.95 15.01
N ILE A 181 1.80 18.21 15.26
CA ILE A 181 0.89 19.35 15.15
C ILE A 181 0.39 19.48 13.71
N HIS A 182 1.27 19.38 12.71
CA HIS A 182 0.89 19.44 11.30
C HIS A 182 -0.07 18.32 10.88
N ILE A 183 0.10 17.11 11.43
CA ILE A 183 -0.79 15.98 11.17
C ILE A 183 -2.16 16.17 11.85
N SER A 184 -2.18 16.80 13.01
CA SER A 184 -3.40 17.00 13.82
C SER A 184 -4.22 18.22 13.43
N GLU A 185 -3.67 19.19 12.68
CA GLU A 185 -4.42 20.33 12.19
C GLU A 185 -5.43 19.88 11.11
N PRO A 186 -6.76 19.99 11.37
CA PRO A 186 -7.73 19.75 10.33
C PRO A 186 -7.56 20.81 9.25
N THR A 187 -7.18 20.40 8.07
CA THR A 187 -7.23 21.26 6.88
C THR A 187 -8.66 21.79 6.74
N ARG A 188 -8.85 23.07 7.04
CA ARG A 188 -10.10 23.80 6.79
C ARG A 188 -10.30 24.02 5.30
#